data_c157fed035c2bab202dc1248d4354b51
#
_entry.id   c157fed035c2bab202dc1248d4354b51
#
_cell.length_a   1.000
_cell.length_b   1.000
_cell.length_c   1.000
_cell.angle_alpha   90.00
_cell.angle_beta   90.00
_cell.angle_gamma   90.00
#
_symmetry.space_group_name_H-M   'P 1'
#
loop_
_entity.id
_entity.type
_entity.pdbx_description
1 polymer ?
#
loop_
_entity_poly.entity_id
_entity_poly.type
_entity_poly.pdbx_seq_one_letter_code
_entity_poly.pdbx_strand_id
1 'polypeptide(L)'
;IPASFHRKKDTMNYLQWLSSETPTKFWHDSAIPSEIDAAIANGALGVTTNPVLTYKTLQAVPEFWQPQVDQFPKDLTPAEHAEALLKMVTQYAAGRFKDVYEKTDGENGYALGQLDPSICNDTDKMIAQGLRYASWAENISVKTPSILSALPFVEELASRGIAVCTTLNFSVSQAMAVGEAYMRGRKKAIGAGIRPKPIFVVQQGGRLDEYLLETVRDGGIDIDPELVKNAGNAVCKKVYRLFRERGIPAKVMPAGLRAVYHLTSMAGADMTFSLQARVQKMVIDADPPRVCHIDEEIPEGVIRQLYKIPEFVRAYEEGALKP
;
A
#
# COMPACT_ATOMS: atom_id res chain seq x y z
N ILE A 1 -10.85 -19.93 37.82
CA ILE A 1 -11.20 -19.47 36.46
C ILE A 1 -10.66 -18.06 36.33
N PRO A 2 -9.76 -17.78 35.38
CA PRO A 2 -8.95 -16.57 35.43
C PRO A 2 -9.68 -15.37 34.85
N ALA A 3 -9.83 -14.31 35.67
CA ALA A 3 -10.41 -13.01 35.34
C ALA A 3 -9.48 -12.10 34.52
N SER A 4 -8.36 -12.61 34.00
CA SER A 4 -7.33 -11.77 33.35
C SER A 4 -7.46 -11.62 31.84
N PHE A 5 -8.27 -12.43 31.16
CA PHE A 5 -8.43 -12.39 29.70
C PHE A 5 -9.40 -11.30 29.21
N HIS A 6 -10.35 -10.85 30.03
CA HIS A 6 -11.33 -9.84 29.62
C HIS A 6 -10.83 -8.41 29.74
N ARG A 7 -9.88 -8.09 30.63
CA ARG A 7 -9.40 -6.72 30.85
C ARG A 7 -8.51 -6.16 29.71
N LYS A 8 -7.87 -7.01 28.90
CA LYS A 8 -7.04 -6.53 27.77
C LYS A 8 -7.85 -6.08 26.55
N LYS A 9 -9.08 -6.58 26.36
CA LYS A 9 -9.94 -6.20 25.23
C LYS A 9 -10.56 -4.81 25.40
N ASP A 10 -10.81 -4.34 26.61
CA ASP A 10 -11.47 -3.05 26.89
C ASP A 10 -10.52 -1.84 26.75
N THR A 11 -9.21 -2.04 26.61
CA THR A 11 -8.21 -0.96 26.48
C THR A 11 -7.63 -0.82 25.09
N MET A 12 -7.95 -1.74 24.18
CA MET A 12 -7.38 -1.80 22.82
C MET A 12 -8.20 -0.93 21.87
N ASN A 13 -7.54 0.04 21.18
CA ASN A 13 -8.21 0.81 20.14
C ASN A 13 -8.49 -0.03 18.89
N TYR A 14 -9.31 0.51 17.97
CA TYR A 14 -9.73 -0.22 16.77
C TYR A 14 -8.55 -0.70 15.91
N LEU A 15 -7.49 0.11 15.74
CA LEU A 15 -6.33 -0.26 14.91
C LEU A 15 -5.49 -1.37 15.54
N GLN A 16 -5.34 -1.35 16.86
CA GLN A 16 -4.69 -2.43 17.60
C GLN A 16 -5.47 -3.74 17.44
N TRP A 17 -6.80 -3.69 17.62
CA TRP A 17 -7.67 -4.83 17.37
C TRP A 17 -7.53 -5.35 15.94
N LEU A 18 -7.60 -4.46 14.95
CA LEU A 18 -7.51 -4.82 13.54
C LEU A 18 -6.23 -5.60 13.24
N SER A 19 -5.09 -5.11 13.74
CA SER A 19 -3.77 -5.72 13.47
C SER A 19 -3.50 -6.99 14.28
N SER A 20 -4.04 -7.12 15.51
CA SER A 20 -3.72 -8.26 16.37
C SER A 20 -4.75 -9.39 16.31
N GLU A 21 -6.05 -9.04 16.15
CA GLU A 21 -7.16 -10.01 16.27
C GLU A 21 -7.76 -10.39 14.90
N THR A 22 -7.30 -9.77 13.80
CA THR A 22 -7.79 -10.07 12.45
C THR A 22 -6.64 -10.32 11.48
N PRO A 23 -6.89 -10.91 10.30
CA PRO A 23 -5.90 -11.00 9.23
C PRO A 23 -5.46 -9.64 8.68
N THR A 24 -6.30 -8.61 8.83
CA THR A 24 -6.04 -7.26 8.29
C THR A 24 -4.91 -6.57 9.03
N LYS A 25 -3.98 -5.99 8.26
CA LYS A 25 -2.83 -5.25 8.77
C LYS A 25 -2.85 -3.82 8.24
N PHE A 26 -2.06 -2.93 8.88
CA PHE A 26 -1.83 -1.62 8.31
C PHE A 26 -0.36 -1.18 8.43
N TRP A 27 0.05 -0.34 7.51
CA TRP A 27 1.32 0.37 7.50
C TRP A 27 1.05 1.86 7.63
N HIS A 28 1.98 2.55 8.27
CA HIS A 28 1.92 3.99 8.42
C HIS A 28 2.36 4.71 7.15
N ASP A 29 1.63 5.75 6.73
CA ASP A 29 1.92 6.52 5.51
C ASP A 29 2.59 7.85 5.84
N SER A 30 3.78 7.79 6.45
CA SER A 30 4.68 8.91 6.73
C SER A 30 6.00 8.35 7.30
N ALA A 31 7.08 9.15 7.23
CA ALA A 31 8.36 8.81 7.86
C ALA A 31 8.77 9.80 8.96
N ILE A 32 7.86 10.66 9.42
CA ILE A 32 8.10 11.55 10.57
C ILE A 32 8.29 10.70 11.81
N PRO A 33 9.43 10.83 12.55
CA PRO A 33 9.77 9.94 13.66
C PRO A 33 8.67 9.78 14.70
N SER A 34 8.08 10.87 15.18
CA SER A 34 7.01 10.85 16.19
C SER A 34 5.72 10.20 15.68
N GLU A 35 5.42 10.32 14.38
CA GLU A 35 4.27 9.66 13.77
C GLU A 35 4.50 8.15 13.63
N ILE A 36 5.72 7.72 13.30
CA ILE A 36 6.11 6.29 13.28
C ILE A 36 5.94 5.69 14.68
N ASP A 37 6.41 6.38 15.73
CA ASP A 37 6.28 5.90 17.11
C ASP A 37 4.83 5.70 17.52
N ALA A 38 3.98 6.69 17.21
CA ALA A 38 2.55 6.61 17.47
C ALA A 38 1.88 5.46 16.67
N ALA A 39 2.27 5.28 15.41
CA ALA A 39 1.72 4.22 14.56
C ALA A 39 2.13 2.82 15.04
N ILE A 40 3.39 2.62 15.46
CA ILE A 40 3.86 1.37 16.08
C ILE A 40 3.06 1.07 17.34
N ALA A 41 2.85 2.06 18.21
CA ALA A 41 2.03 1.91 19.40
C ALA A 41 0.57 1.50 19.09
N ASN A 42 0.05 1.91 17.92
CA ASN A 42 -1.27 1.55 17.42
C ASN A 42 -1.30 0.24 16.61
N GLY A 43 -0.18 -0.47 16.49
CA GLY A 43 -0.11 -1.78 15.83
C GLY A 43 0.25 -1.73 14.33
N ALA A 44 0.87 -0.65 13.84
CA ALA A 44 1.42 -0.61 12.48
C ALA A 44 2.53 -1.66 12.30
N LEU A 45 2.52 -2.33 11.14
CA LEU A 45 3.47 -3.40 10.81
C LEU A 45 4.39 -3.06 9.63
N GLY A 46 4.53 -1.81 9.27
CA GLY A 46 5.40 -1.31 8.21
C GLY A 46 5.12 0.14 7.92
N VAL A 47 5.81 0.68 6.93
CA VAL A 47 5.71 2.09 6.56
C VAL A 47 5.73 2.29 5.06
N THR A 48 4.83 3.13 4.56
CA THR A 48 4.83 3.57 3.17
C THR A 48 5.54 4.92 3.07
N THR A 49 6.50 5.00 2.15
CA THR A 49 7.23 6.22 1.83
C THR A 49 7.15 6.54 0.33
N ASN A 50 7.45 7.76 -0.03
CA ASN A 50 7.58 8.24 -1.40
C ASN A 50 8.34 9.57 -1.38
N PRO A 51 8.80 10.13 -2.52
CA PRO A 51 9.55 11.38 -2.55
C PRO A 51 8.84 12.57 -1.86
N VAL A 52 7.51 12.68 -2.01
CA VAL A 52 6.74 13.75 -1.36
C VAL A 52 6.72 13.59 0.17
N LEU A 53 6.54 12.36 0.65
CA LEU A 53 6.58 12.08 2.09
C LEU A 53 7.99 12.28 2.65
N THR A 54 9.04 11.89 1.90
CA THR A 54 10.43 12.17 2.26
C THR A 54 10.65 13.67 2.44
N TYR A 55 10.25 14.48 1.47
CA TYR A 55 10.36 15.95 1.56
C TYR A 55 9.62 16.50 2.77
N LYS A 56 8.38 16.09 3.00
CA LYS A 56 7.60 16.50 4.19
C LYS A 56 8.26 16.11 5.50
N THR A 57 8.82 14.90 5.56
CA THR A 57 9.54 14.39 6.73
C THR A 57 10.75 15.25 7.05
N LEU A 58 11.55 15.60 6.04
CA LEU A 58 12.72 16.47 6.20
C LEU A 58 12.34 17.87 6.67
N GLN A 59 11.22 18.40 6.16
CA GLN A 59 10.73 19.73 6.57
C GLN A 59 10.10 19.75 7.98
N ALA A 60 9.50 18.64 8.40
CA ALA A 60 8.82 18.59 9.69
C ALA A 60 9.78 18.61 10.89
N VAL A 61 10.96 18.03 10.75
CA VAL A 61 11.97 17.90 11.81
C VAL A 61 13.40 18.06 11.25
N PRO A 62 13.72 19.23 10.67
CA PRO A 62 14.99 19.45 10.00
C PRO A 62 16.19 19.24 10.92
N GLU A 63 16.09 19.60 12.20
CA GLU A 63 17.14 19.42 13.21
C GLU A 63 17.49 17.95 13.45
N PHE A 64 16.56 17.03 13.23
CA PHE A 64 16.79 15.59 13.33
C PHE A 64 17.60 15.06 12.14
N TRP A 65 17.38 15.62 10.94
CA TRP A 65 17.97 15.11 9.70
C TRP A 65 19.27 15.83 9.31
N GLN A 66 19.44 17.08 9.70
CA GLN A 66 20.58 17.91 9.29
C GLN A 66 21.96 17.26 9.58
N PRO A 67 22.19 16.63 10.74
CA PRO A 67 23.49 15.99 11.02
C PRO A 67 23.85 14.87 10.04
N GLN A 68 22.87 14.16 9.50
CA GLN A 68 23.07 13.12 8.48
C GLN A 68 23.25 13.73 7.09
N VAL A 69 22.49 14.77 6.74
CA VAL A 69 22.61 15.50 5.48
C VAL A 69 23.98 16.15 5.35
N ASP A 70 24.53 16.68 6.44
CA ASP A 70 25.86 17.32 6.46
C ASP A 70 27.01 16.35 6.13
N GLN A 71 26.77 15.05 6.27
CA GLN A 71 27.74 13.99 5.94
C GLN A 71 27.73 13.60 4.46
N PHE A 72 26.79 14.10 3.67
CA PHE A 72 26.73 13.77 2.25
C PHE A 72 27.92 14.34 1.48
N PRO A 73 28.45 13.65 0.45
CA PRO A 73 29.45 14.19 -0.44
C PRO A 73 29.02 15.54 -1.00
N LYS A 74 29.95 16.49 -1.11
CA LYS A 74 29.66 17.88 -1.54
C LYS A 74 29.48 18.02 -3.05
N ASP A 75 29.91 17.02 -3.81
CA ASP A 75 29.95 16.97 -5.27
C ASP A 75 28.77 16.19 -5.88
N LEU A 76 27.77 15.82 -5.09
CA LEU A 76 26.57 15.15 -5.60
C LEU A 76 25.80 16.04 -6.56
N THR A 77 25.41 15.46 -7.69
CA THR A 77 24.41 16.07 -8.58
C THR A 77 23.06 16.20 -7.86
N PRO A 78 22.15 17.09 -8.30
CA PRO A 78 20.82 17.22 -7.70
C PRO A 78 20.04 15.89 -7.64
N ALA A 79 20.18 15.02 -8.65
CA ALA A 79 19.52 13.72 -8.69
C ALA A 79 20.11 12.75 -7.64
N GLU A 80 21.44 12.68 -7.52
CA GLU A 80 22.13 11.87 -6.52
C GLU A 80 21.82 12.37 -5.12
N HIS A 81 21.76 13.68 -4.92
CA HIS A 81 21.38 14.25 -3.63
C HIS A 81 19.94 13.89 -3.25
N ALA A 82 19.00 13.98 -4.20
CA ALA A 82 17.62 13.55 -3.96
C ALA A 82 17.51 12.05 -3.63
N GLU A 83 18.28 11.19 -4.32
CA GLU A 83 18.33 9.76 -4.01
C GLU A 83 18.96 9.50 -2.64
N ALA A 84 20.00 10.24 -2.26
CA ALA A 84 20.63 10.12 -0.94
C ALA A 84 19.64 10.49 0.20
N LEU A 85 18.88 11.56 0.03
CA LEU A 85 17.81 11.96 0.96
C LEU A 85 16.72 10.88 1.06
N LEU A 86 16.25 10.36 -0.08
CA LEU A 86 15.28 9.27 -0.11
C LEU A 86 15.81 8.03 0.60
N LYS A 87 17.04 7.63 0.30
CA LYS A 87 17.73 6.50 0.94
C LYS A 87 17.79 6.66 2.45
N MET A 88 18.27 7.81 2.93
CA MET A 88 18.43 8.12 4.35
C MET A 88 17.10 7.95 5.11
N VAL A 89 16.03 8.59 4.63
CA VAL A 89 14.71 8.53 5.25
C VAL A 89 14.12 7.11 5.17
N THR A 90 14.29 6.43 4.03
CA THR A 90 13.77 5.06 3.86
C THR A 90 14.50 4.06 4.75
N GLN A 91 15.83 4.18 4.87
CA GLN A 91 16.64 3.32 5.77
C GLN A 91 16.28 3.55 7.24
N TYR A 92 16.07 4.80 7.66
CA TYR A 92 15.59 5.10 9.00
C TYR A 92 14.23 4.40 9.25
N ALA A 93 13.29 4.57 8.36
CA ALA A 93 11.98 3.93 8.46
C ALA A 93 12.07 2.40 8.48
N ALA A 94 12.91 1.80 7.62
CA ALA A 94 13.17 0.36 7.61
C ALA A 94 13.75 -0.13 8.95
N GLY A 95 14.68 0.62 9.54
CA GLY A 95 15.25 0.31 10.84
C GLY A 95 14.21 0.24 11.96
N ARG A 96 13.18 1.12 11.90
CA ARG A 96 12.09 1.15 12.90
C ARG A 96 11.19 -0.10 12.86
N PHE A 97 11.15 -0.79 11.74
CA PHE A 97 10.32 -1.98 11.53
C PHE A 97 11.13 -3.27 11.37
N LYS A 98 12.44 -3.24 11.63
CA LYS A 98 13.31 -4.41 11.48
C LYS A 98 12.87 -5.58 12.38
N ASP A 99 12.54 -5.31 13.63
CA ASP A 99 12.05 -6.33 14.57
C ASP A 99 10.75 -6.99 14.08
N VAL A 100 9.86 -6.21 13.45
CA VAL A 100 8.62 -6.74 12.86
C VAL A 100 8.96 -7.65 11.69
N TYR A 101 9.89 -7.24 10.85
CA TYR A 101 10.35 -8.04 9.71
C TYR A 101 10.93 -9.39 10.16
N GLU A 102 11.81 -9.37 11.13
CA GLU A 102 12.43 -10.59 11.68
C GLU A 102 11.39 -11.51 12.36
N LYS A 103 10.51 -10.96 13.21
CA LYS A 103 9.47 -11.72 13.92
C LYS A 103 8.39 -12.31 13.00
N THR A 104 8.15 -11.69 11.86
CA THR A 104 7.16 -12.16 10.87
C THR A 104 7.81 -12.94 9.73
N ASP A 105 9.10 -13.26 9.85
CA ASP A 105 9.86 -14.00 8.83
C ASP A 105 9.73 -13.36 7.44
N GLY A 106 9.78 -12.01 7.38
CA GLY A 106 9.71 -11.24 6.15
C GLY A 106 8.30 -11.09 5.53
N GLU A 107 7.24 -11.43 6.25
CA GLU A 107 5.87 -11.17 5.77
C GLU A 107 5.44 -9.71 5.94
N ASN A 108 5.98 -9.02 6.96
CA ASN A 108 5.73 -7.61 7.27
C ASN A 108 7.03 -6.88 7.59
N GLY A 109 6.96 -5.65 8.05
CA GLY A 109 8.12 -4.89 8.53
C GLY A 109 8.87 -4.13 7.44
N TYR A 110 8.25 -3.89 6.28
CA TYR A 110 8.91 -3.20 5.17
C TYR A 110 8.79 -1.67 5.24
N ALA A 111 9.80 -1.01 4.63
CA ALA A 111 9.73 0.37 4.17
C ALA A 111 9.81 0.43 2.64
N LEU A 112 9.21 1.45 2.01
CA LEU A 112 9.12 1.53 0.56
C LEU A 112 10.22 2.41 -0.04
N GLY A 113 11.05 1.84 -0.93
CA GLY A 113 11.96 2.58 -1.80
C GLY A 113 11.32 2.86 -3.15
N GLN A 114 10.76 4.06 -3.35
CA GLN A 114 10.06 4.38 -4.61
C GLN A 114 11.03 4.78 -5.70
N LEU A 115 10.91 4.13 -6.87
CA LEU A 115 11.68 4.45 -8.09
C LEU A 115 11.42 5.89 -8.54
N ASP A 116 12.42 6.46 -9.21
CA ASP A 116 12.30 7.76 -9.87
C ASP A 116 11.22 7.68 -10.98
N PRO A 117 10.19 8.53 -10.94
CA PRO A 117 9.15 8.54 -11.96
C PRO A 117 9.67 8.85 -13.37
N SER A 118 10.80 9.54 -13.51
CA SER A 118 11.37 9.91 -14.81
C SER A 118 11.84 8.73 -15.65
N ILE A 119 12.11 7.57 -15.01
CA ILE A 119 12.56 6.35 -15.70
C ILE A 119 11.45 5.32 -15.92
N CYS A 120 10.19 5.65 -15.60
CA CYS A 120 9.08 4.68 -15.64
C CYS A 120 8.85 4.00 -17.00
N ASN A 121 9.30 4.60 -18.10
CA ASN A 121 9.15 4.06 -19.46
C ASN A 121 10.34 3.18 -19.90
N ASP A 122 11.32 2.97 -19.03
CA ASP A 122 12.56 2.23 -19.30
C ASP A 122 12.71 1.10 -18.28
N THR A 123 12.28 -0.10 -18.66
CA THR A 123 12.30 -1.28 -17.80
C THR A 123 13.70 -1.61 -17.29
N ASP A 124 14.74 -1.47 -18.11
CA ASP A 124 16.11 -1.82 -17.71
C ASP A 124 16.65 -0.85 -16.67
N LYS A 125 16.37 0.46 -16.83
CA LYS A 125 16.69 1.46 -15.80
C LYS A 125 15.92 1.23 -14.52
N MET A 126 14.64 0.89 -14.63
CA MET A 126 13.83 0.54 -13.46
C MET A 126 14.43 -0.65 -12.69
N ILE A 127 14.82 -1.72 -13.40
CA ILE A 127 15.45 -2.90 -12.80
C ILE A 127 16.76 -2.51 -12.12
N ALA A 128 17.64 -1.79 -12.80
CA ALA A 128 18.91 -1.36 -12.26
C ALA A 128 18.74 -0.49 -10.99
N GLN A 129 17.83 0.47 -11.00
CA GLN A 129 17.52 1.29 -9.83
C GLN A 129 16.85 0.46 -8.72
N GLY A 130 15.94 -0.44 -9.08
CA GLY A 130 15.26 -1.32 -8.11
C GLY A 130 16.21 -2.23 -7.37
N LEU A 131 17.19 -2.83 -8.05
CA LEU A 131 18.22 -3.64 -7.43
C LEU A 131 19.10 -2.83 -6.47
N ARG A 132 19.44 -1.59 -6.86
CA ARG A 132 20.16 -0.65 -5.99
C ARG A 132 19.35 -0.29 -4.74
N TYR A 133 18.04 -0.02 -4.89
CA TYR A 133 17.19 0.31 -3.76
C TYR A 133 16.96 -0.89 -2.82
N ALA A 134 16.79 -2.08 -3.37
CA ALA A 134 16.68 -3.31 -2.58
C ALA A 134 17.90 -3.57 -1.70
N SER A 135 19.08 -3.05 -2.09
CA SER A 135 20.31 -3.18 -1.29
C SER A 135 20.41 -2.21 -0.10
N TRP A 136 19.48 -1.25 0.04
CA TRP A 136 19.54 -0.27 1.14
C TRP A 136 19.30 -0.88 2.51
N ALA A 137 18.41 -1.87 2.60
CA ALA A 137 18.20 -2.72 3.77
C ALA A 137 17.44 -3.97 3.36
N GLU A 138 17.50 -5.01 4.17
CA GLU A 138 16.88 -6.31 3.92
C GLU A 138 15.35 -6.23 3.79
N ASN A 139 14.74 -5.30 4.53
CA ASN A 139 13.31 -5.04 4.58
C ASN A 139 12.87 -3.83 3.73
N ILE A 140 13.53 -3.59 2.61
CA ILE A 140 13.04 -2.67 1.59
C ILE A 140 12.11 -3.41 0.63
N SER A 141 10.94 -2.82 0.38
CA SER A 141 10.08 -3.18 -0.74
C SER A 141 10.16 -2.10 -1.80
N VAL A 142 10.55 -2.47 -3.02
CA VAL A 142 10.77 -1.51 -4.11
C VAL A 142 9.44 -1.10 -4.72
N LYS A 143 9.16 0.21 -4.71
CA LYS A 143 7.87 0.77 -5.16
C LYS A 143 7.95 1.30 -6.59
N THR A 144 7.02 0.85 -7.43
CA THR A 144 6.89 1.19 -8.86
C THR A 144 5.43 1.51 -9.23
N PRO A 145 5.15 2.34 -10.25
CA PRO A 145 3.78 2.49 -10.75
C PRO A 145 3.30 1.21 -11.45
N SER A 146 1.99 0.98 -11.48
CA SER A 146 1.35 -0.14 -12.18
C SER A 146 1.06 0.22 -13.63
N ILE A 147 2.10 0.19 -14.45
CA ILE A 147 2.07 0.45 -15.89
C ILE A 147 2.72 -0.71 -16.65
N LEU A 148 2.51 -0.77 -17.97
CA LEU A 148 2.97 -1.89 -18.78
C LEU A 148 4.48 -2.13 -18.71
N SER A 149 5.28 -1.06 -18.78
CA SER A 149 6.75 -1.12 -18.66
C SER A 149 7.24 -1.64 -17.30
N ALA A 150 6.39 -1.57 -16.25
CA ALA A 150 6.71 -2.09 -14.92
C ALA A 150 6.41 -3.59 -14.77
N LEU A 151 5.66 -4.22 -15.65
CA LEU A 151 5.33 -5.65 -15.50
C LEU A 151 6.58 -6.55 -15.60
N PRO A 152 7.49 -6.37 -16.57
CA PRO A 152 8.75 -7.11 -16.58
C PRO A 152 9.65 -6.80 -15.37
N PHE A 153 9.64 -5.57 -14.86
CA PHE A 153 10.32 -5.19 -13.62
C PHE A 153 9.78 -5.98 -12.41
N VAL A 154 8.45 -6.08 -12.27
CA VAL A 154 7.81 -6.87 -11.19
C VAL A 154 8.23 -8.33 -11.28
N GLU A 155 8.20 -8.92 -12.48
CA GLU A 155 8.61 -10.31 -12.72
C GLU A 155 10.08 -10.53 -12.35
N GLU A 156 10.97 -9.62 -12.76
CA GLU A 156 12.41 -9.74 -12.52
C GLU A 156 12.75 -9.63 -11.02
N LEU A 157 12.22 -8.62 -10.30
CA LEU A 157 12.50 -8.47 -8.87
C LEU A 157 11.92 -9.64 -8.06
N ALA A 158 10.70 -10.07 -8.39
CA ALA A 158 10.09 -11.23 -7.76
C ALA A 158 10.91 -12.50 -7.99
N SER A 159 11.52 -12.67 -9.19
CA SER A 159 12.39 -13.82 -9.49
C SER A 159 13.67 -13.86 -8.65
N ARG A 160 14.10 -12.71 -8.16
CA ARG A 160 15.26 -12.55 -7.27
C ARG A 160 14.90 -12.57 -5.78
N GLY A 161 13.65 -12.84 -5.42
CA GLY A 161 13.20 -12.83 -4.03
C GLY A 161 13.24 -11.43 -3.40
N ILE A 162 13.01 -10.39 -4.19
CA ILE A 162 12.93 -9.00 -3.72
C ILE A 162 11.46 -8.62 -3.57
N ALA A 163 11.11 -8.01 -2.43
CA ALA A 163 9.76 -7.52 -2.19
C ALA A 163 9.45 -6.32 -3.09
N VAL A 164 8.25 -6.30 -3.66
CA VAL A 164 7.79 -5.25 -4.58
C VAL A 164 6.51 -4.62 -4.05
N CYS A 165 6.37 -3.33 -4.25
CA CYS A 165 5.12 -2.60 -4.02
C CYS A 165 4.73 -1.91 -5.34
N THR A 166 3.57 -2.23 -5.89
CA THR A 166 3.05 -1.51 -7.06
C THR A 166 2.04 -0.46 -6.63
N THR A 167 2.06 0.70 -7.25
CA THR A 167 1.18 1.82 -6.89
C THR A 167 0.47 2.39 -8.11
N LEU A 168 -0.47 3.31 -7.88
CA LEU A 168 -1.33 3.88 -8.91
C LEU A 168 -2.19 2.81 -9.61
N ASN A 169 -2.59 1.77 -8.86
CA ASN A 169 -3.65 0.89 -9.32
C ASN A 169 -5.00 1.54 -9.01
N PHE A 170 -5.79 1.71 -10.02
CA PHE A 170 -7.16 2.21 -9.96
C PHE A 170 -8.16 1.18 -10.49
N SER A 171 -7.67 0.12 -11.14
CA SER A 171 -8.53 -0.85 -11.81
C SER A 171 -8.19 -2.29 -11.45
N VAL A 172 -9.19 -3.14 -11.62
CA VAL A 172 -9.03 -4.60 -11.53
C VAL A 172 -8.02 -5.09 -12.56
N SER A 173 -8.09 -4.59 -13.80
CA SER A 173 -7.16 -4.99 -14.89
C SER A 173 -5.69 -4.75 -14.53
N GLN A 174 -5.36 -3.59 -13.97
CA GLN A 174 -3.98 -3.29 -13.53
C GLN A 174 -3.51 -4.27 -12.44
N ALA A 175 -4.35 -4.49 -11.42
CA ALA A 175 -4.01 -5.37 -10.32
C ALA A 175 -3.80 -6.82 -10.79
N MET A 176 -4.64 -7.32 -11.70
CA MET A 176 -4.52 -8.65 -12.26
C MET A 176 -3.24 -8.82 -13.07
N ALA A 177 -2.91 -7.85 -13.94
CA ALA A 177 -1.67 -7.86 -14.72
C ALA A 177 -0.41 -7.89 -13.82
N VAL A 178 -0.42 -7.11 -12.73
CA VAL A 178 0.64 -7.12 -11.71
C VAL A 178 0.71 -8.48 -11.02
N GLY A 179 -0.43 -9.03 -10.58
CA GLY A 179 -0.50 -10.34 -9.94
C GLY A 179 0.07 -11.45 -10.81
N GLU A 180 -0.25 -11.44 -12.11
CA GLU A 180 0.26 -12.42 -13.09
C GLU A 180 1.78 -12.26 -13.32
N ALA A 181 2.29 -11.02 -13.42
CA ALA A 181 3.72 -10.77 -13.54
C ALA A 181 4.47 -11.27 -12.29
N TYR A 182 3.91 -11.01 -11.10
CA TYR A 182 4.46 -11.55 -9.84
C TYR A 182 4.46 -13.07 -9.82
N MET A 183 3.40 -13.74 -10.27
CA MET A 183 3.34 -15.21 -10.31
C MET A 183 4.41 -15.81 -11.21
N ARG A 184 4.70 -15.17 -12.36
CA ARG A 184 5.79 -15.62 -13.24
C ARG A 184 7.16 -15.50 -12.56
N GLY A 185 7.43 -14.34 -11.93
CA GLY A 185 8.66 -14.12 -11.18
C GLY A 185 8.80 -15.07 -9.98
N ARG A 186 7.73 -15.23 -9.20
CA ARG A 186 7.68 -16.14 -8.06
C ARG A 186 7.97 -17.60 -8.47
N LYS A 187 7.43 -18.05 -9.60
CA LYS A 187 7.73 -19.39 -10.15
C LYS A 187 9.20 -19.55 -10.47
N LYS A 188 9.84 -18.53 -11.07
CA LYS A 188 11.28 -18.53 -11.36
C LYS A 188 12.10 -18.57 -10.07
N ALA A 189 11.76 -17.78 -9.05
CA ALA A 189 12.43 -17.78 -7.75
C ALA A 189 12.40 -19.17 -7.11
N ILE A 190 11.23 -19.78 -7.01
CA ILE A 190 11.08 -21.14 -6.46
C ILE A 190 11.91 -22.16 -7.23
N GLY A 191 11.88 -22.11 -8.57
CA GLY A 191 12.68 -23.00 -9.42
C GLY A 191 14.19 -22.82 -9.24
N ALA A 192 14.64 -21.66 -8.80
CA ALA A 192 16.03 -21.36 -8.48
C ALA A 192 16.40 -21.59 -7.00
N GLY A 193 15.48 -22.12 -6.18
CA GLY A 193 15.70 -22.30 -4.74
C GLY A 193 15.69 -20.99 -3.94
N ILE A 194 15.21 -19.89 -4.52
CA ILE A 194 15.11 -18.58 -3.88
C ILE A 194 13.74 -18.50 -3.20
N ARG A 195 13.72 -18.06 -1.93
CA ARG A 195 12.48 -17.81 -1.21
C ARG A 195 11.78 -16.56 -1.77
N PRO A 196 10.54 -16.68 -2.28
CA PRO A 196 9.80 -15.50 -2.72
C PRO A 196 9.49 -14.57 -1.57
N LYS A 197 9.62 -13.26 -1.78
CA LYS A 197 9.13 -12.21 -0.88
C LYS A 197 7.76 -11.71 -1.36
N PRO A 198 6.97 -11.06 -0.47
CA PRO A 198 5.63 -10.60 -0.82
C PRO A 198 5.64 -9.49 -1.87
N ILE A 199 4.51 -9.36 -2.57
CA ILE A 199 4.17 -8.18 -3.35
C ILE A 199 2.96 -7.48 -2.73
N PHE A 200 3.02 -6.14 -2.66
CA PHE A 200 1.95 -5.28 -2.20
C PHE A 200 1.36 -4.53 -3.40
N VAL A 201 0.07 -4.73 -3.66
CA VAL A 201 -0.64 -4.13 -4.79
C VAL A 201 -1.51 -3.00 -4.26
N VAL A 202 -1.01 -1.76 -4.37
CA VAL A 202 -1.69 -0.58 -3.82
C VAL A 202 -2.88 -0.21 -4.66
N GLN A 203 -4.08 -0.35 -4.11
CA GLN A 203 -5.34 0.13 -4.69
C GLN A 203 -5.70 1.50 -4.12
N GLN A 204 -5.83 2.50 -4.99
CA GLN A 204 -6.09 3.90 -4.63
C GLN A 204 -7.59 4.19 -4.41
N GLY A 205 -8.24 3.43 -3.51
CA GLY A 205 -9.69 3.44 -3.35
C GLY A 205 -10.30 4.82 -3.11
N GLY A 206 -9.84 5.55 -2.09
CA GLY A 206 -10.40 6.86 -1.79
C GLY A 206 -10.10 7.93 -2.85
N ARG A 207 -9.01 7.79 -3.62
CA ARG A 207 -8.73 8.67 -4.76
C ARG A 207 -9.63 8.35 -5.95
N LEU A 208 -9.98 7.08 -6.13
CA LEU A 208 -10.94 6.67 -7.15
C LEU A 208 -12.31 7.29 -6.84
N ASP A 209 -12.76 7.23 -5.59
CA ASP A 209 -14.03 7.85 -5.18
C ASP A 209 -14.05 9.36 -5.47
N GLU A 210 -12.97 10.08 -5.10
CA GLU A 210 -12.84 11.51 -5.39
C GLU A 210 -12.95 11.81 -6.89
N TYR A 211 -12.20 11.07 -7.70
CA TYR A 211 -12.20 11.21 -9.16
C TYR A 211 -13.58 10.94 -9.77
N LEU A 212 -14.26 9.87 -9.33
CA LEU A 212 -15.59 9.54 -9.83
C LEU A 212 -16.67 10.55 -9.39
N LEU A 213 -16.54 11.10 -8.16
CA LEU A 213 -17.41 12.20 -7.72
C LEU A 213 -17.25 13.45 -8.58
N GLU A 214 -16.03 13.80 -8.96
CA GLU A 214 -15.76 14.89 -9.90
C GLU A 214 -16.33 14.58 -11.27
N THR A 215 -16.13 13.38 -11.80
CA THR A 215 -16.66 12.90 -13.08
C THR A 215 -18.19 12.98 -13.12
N VAL A 216 -18.84 12.53 -12.05
CA VAL A 216 -20.32 12.60 -11.93
C VAL A 216 -20.81 14.03 -11.96
N ARG A 217 -20.19 14.91 -11.18
CA ARG A 217 -20.55 16.33 -11.12
C ARG A 217 -20.37 17.03 -12.47
N ASP A 218 -19.20 16.85 -13.09
CA ASP A 218 -18.83 17.55 -14.32
C ASP A 218 -19.54 16.98 -15.54
N GLY A 219 -19.86 15.68 -15.52
CA GLY A 219 -20.62 14.99 -16.58
C GLY A 219 -22.15 15.05 -16.41
N GLY A 220 -22.66 15.60 -15.32
CA GLY A 220 -24.11 15.66 -15.03
C GLY A 220 -24.75 14.28 -14.94
N ILE A 221 -24.01 13.26 -14.46
CA ILE A 221 -24.52 11.88 -14.36
C ILE A 221 -25.52 11.80 -13.19
N ASP A 222 -26.73 11.34 -13.47
CA ASP A 222 -27.80 11.18 -12.47
C ASP A 222 -27.54 9.95 -11.58
N ILE A 223 -26.80 10.18 -10.49
CA ILE A 223 -26.51 9.20 -9.43
C ILE A 223 -26.35 9.92 -8.09
N ASP A 224 -26.84 9.30 -7.02
CA ASP A 224 -26.59 9.80 -5.67
C ASP A 224 -25.08 9.74 -5.36
N PRO A 225 -24.44 10.89 -5.02
CA PRO A 225 -23.01 10.95 -4.67
C PRO A 225 -22.63 10.02 -3.51
N GLU A 226 -23.55 9.71 -2.58
CA GLU A 226 -23.26 8.78 -1.48
C GLU A 226 -23.02 7.36 -1.99
N LEU A 227 -23.65 6.96 -3.10
CA LEU A 227 -23.41 5.65 -3.73
C LEU A 227 -22.01 5.59 -4.36
N VAL A 228 -21.51 6.70 -4.91
CA VAL A 228 -20.20 6.78 -5.56
C VAL A 228 -19.06 6.50 -4.58
N LYS A 229 -19.22 6.84 -3.30
CA LYS A 229 -18.25 6.55 -2.23
C LYS A 229 -18.01 5.05 -2.00
N ASN A 230 -18.78 4.16 -2.62
CA ASN A 230 -18.54 2.72 -2.54
C ASN A 230 -17.61 2.19 -3.66
N ALA A 231 -17.28 3.00 -4.63
CA ALA A 231 -16.58 2.55 -5.85
C ALA A 231 -15.19 1.99 -5.54
N GLY A 232 -14.39 2.71 -4.77
CA GLY A 232 -13.04 2.28 -4.37
C GLY A 232 -13.06 0.97 -3.58
N ASN A 233 -14.00 0.85 -2.63
CA ASN A 233 -14.16 -0.38 -1.86
C ASN A 233 -14.63 -1.55 -2.74
N ALA A 234 -15.53 -1.30 -3.71
CA ALA A 234 -15.98 -2.31 -4.67
C ALA A 234 -14.80 -2.87 -5.50
N VAL A 235 -13.95 -1.98 -6.02
CA VAL A 235 -12.73 -2.38 -6.76
C VAL A 235 -11.78 -3.16 -5.86
N CYS A 236 -11.48 -2.67 -4.66
CA CYS A 236 -10.59 -3.36 -3.72
C CYS A 236 -11.08 -4.77 -3.36
N LYS A 237 -12.37 -4.91 -3.03
CA LYS A 237 -12.99 -6.21 -2.71
C LYS A 237 -12.96 -7.15 -3.91
N LYS A 238 -13.22 -6.66 -5.12
CA LYS A 238 -13.17 -7.46 -6.36
C LYS A 238 -11.75 -7.98 -6.63
N VAL A 239 -10.73 -7.12 -6.52
CA VAL A 239 -9.31 -7.53 -6.65
C VAL A 239 -8.96 -8.60 -5.63
N TYR A 240 -9.31 -8.38 -4.35
CA TYR A 240 -9.04 -9.32 -3.28
C TYR A 240 -9.65 -10.70 -3.54
N ARG A 241 -10.91 -10.77 -3.98
CA ARG A 241 -11.58 -12.03 -4.36
C ARG A 241 -10.89 -12.72 -5.51
N LEU A 242 -10.61 -11.99 -6.60
CA LEU A 242 -9.94 -12.55 -7.78
C LEU A 242 -8.55 -13.09 -7.45
N PHE A 243 -7.77 -12.42 -6.60
CA PHE A 243 -6.49 -12.95 -6.16
C PHE A 243 -6.64 -14.26 -5.41
N ARG A 244 -7.60 -14.37 -4.50
CA ARG A 244 -7.90 -15.61 -3.77
C ARG A 244 -8.37 -16.73 -4.69
N GLU A 245 -9.33 -16.45 -5.56
CA GLU A 245 -9.89 -17.42 -6.51
C GLU A 245 -8.83 -17.99 -7.45
N ARG A 246 -7.88 -17.16 -7.86
CA ARG A 246 -6.80 -17.56 -8.79
C ARG A 246 -5.52 -18.01 -8.10
N GLY A 247 -5.50 -18.08 -6.78
CA GLY A 247 -4.33 -18.48 -6.01
C GLY A 247 -3.14 -17.54 -6.19
N ILE A 248 -3.38 -16.24 -6.40
CA ILE A 248 -2.35 -15.19 -6.48
C ILE A 248 -2.03 -14.72 -5.07
N PRO A 249 -0.84 -15.05 -4.51
CA PRO A 249 -0.50 -14.67 -3.14
C PRO A 249 0.04 -13.24 -3.05
N ALA A 250 -0.66 -12.30 -3.67
CA ALA A 250 -0.37 -10.88 -3.60
C ALA A 250 -1.22 -10.21 -2.51
N LYS A 251 -0.63 -9.28 -1.75
CA LYS A 251 -1.32 -8.50 -0.73
C LYS A 251 -1.96 -7.27 -1.36
N VAL A 252 -3.28 -7.19 -1.34
CA VAL A 252 -3.97 -5.95 -1.71
C VAL A 252 -3.69 -4.90 -0.63
N MET A 253 -3.29 -3.69 -1.05
CA MET A 253 -2.97 -2.59 -0.15
C MET A 253 -3.88 -1.39 -0.44
N PRO A 254 -5.06 -1.29 0.19
CA PRO A 254 -5.90 -0.11 0.04
C PRO A 254 -5.17 1.13 0.58
N ALA A 255 -5.16 2.20 -0.21
CA ALA A 255 -4.48 3.44 0.09
C ALA A 255 -5.28 4.67 -0.38
N GLY A 256 -4.81 5.84 0.00
CA GLY A 256 -5.48 7.09 -0.34
C GLY A 256 -6.84 7.24 0.35
N LEU A 257 -7.03 6.60 1.50
CA LEU A 257 -8.29 6.58 2.22
C LEU A 257 -8.69 7.96 2.74
N ARG A 258 -9.99 8.22 2.82
CA ARG A 258 -10.58 9.52 3.21
C ARG A 258 -11.50 9.44 4.41
N ALA A 259 -12.01 8.27 4.72
CA ALA A 259 -13.04 8.07 5.75
C ALA A 259 -12.89 6.71 6.42
N VAL A 260 -13.53 6.55 7.58
CA VAL A 260 -13.51 5.33 8.41
C VAL A 260 -14.08 4.14 7.64
N TYR A 261 -15.14 4.34 6.84
CA TYR A 261 -15.78 3.25 6.09
C TYR A 261 -14.86 2.57 5.06
N HIS A 262 -13.85 3.28 4.54
CA HIS A 262 -12.87 2.66 3.64
C HIS A 262 -12.09 1.53 4.32
N LEU A 263 -11.87 1.64 5.63
CA LEU A 263 -11.19 0.62 6.41
C LEU A 263 -12.17 -0.43 6.93
N THR A 264 -13.26 0.01 7.57
CA THR A 264 -14.17 -0.89 8.29
C THR A 264 -14.87 -1.87 7.37
N SER A 265 -15.27 -1.45 6.16
CA SER A 265 -15.95 -2.33 5.19
C SER A 265 -15.08 -3.48 4.65
N MET A 266 -13.77 -3.39 4.83
CA MET A 266 -12.82 -4.43 4.42
C MET A 266 -12.09 -5.09 5.60
N ALA A 267 -12.47 -4.74 6.82
CA ALA A 267 -11.94 -5.38 8.03
C ALA A 267 -12.17 -6.90 7.99
N GLY A 268 -11.17 -7.67 8.41
CA GLY A 268 -11.18 -9.14 8.33
C GLY A 268 -10.51 -9.71 7.07
N ALA A 269 -10.25 -8.89 6.05
CA ALA A 269 -9.50 -9.31 4.88
C ALA A 269 -8.01 -9.52 5.20
N ASP A 270 -7.37 -10.48 4.55
CA ASP A 270 -5.91 -10.56 4.51
C ASP A 270 -5.36 -9.48 3.54
N MET A 271 -5.48 -8.24 3.99
CA MET A 271 -5.04 -7.02 3.31
C MET A 271 -4.09 -6.22 4.20
N THR A 272 -3.31 -5.35 3.59
CA THR A 272 -2.45 -4.40 4.29
C THR A 272 -2.82 -2.98 3.90
N PHE A 273 -3.38 -2.20 4.78
CA PHE A 273 -3.78 -0.81 4.52
C PHE A 273 -2.59 0.15 4.63
N SER A 274 -2.52 1.15 3.75
CA SER A 274 -1.61 2.30 3.91
C SER A 274 -2.40 3.47 4.52
N LEU A 275 -2.11 3.81 5.78
CA LEU A 275 -2.89 4.78 6.58
C LEU A 275 -2.06 5.99 6.98
N GLN A 276 -2.47 7.17 6.51
CA GLN A 276 -1.95 8.45 6.99
C GLN A 276 -2.31 8.67 8.47
N ALA A 277 -1.48 9.40 9.21
CA ALA A 277 -1.72 9.74 10.61
C ALA A 277 -3.14 10.31 10.85
N ARG A 278 -3.63 11.17 9.94
CA ARG A 278 -4.99 11.73 10.00
C ARG A 278 -6.07 10.64 9.95
N VAL A 279 -5.91 9.65 9.05
CA VAL A 279 -6.90 8.56 8.92
C VAL A 279 -6.86 7.65 10.14
N GLN A 280 -5.65 7.35 10.65
CA GLN A 280 -5.50 6.59 11.89
C GLN A 280 -6.23 7.28 13.05
N LYS A 281 -6.02 8.59 13.20
CA LYS A 281 -6.73 9.38 14.23
C LYS A 281 -8.24 9.33 14.04
N MET A 282 -8.75 9.51 12.83
CA MET A 282 -10.20 9.42 12.55
C MET A 282 -10.79 8.07 12.96
N VAL A 283 -10.07 6.97 12.70
CA VAL A 283 -10.52 5.61 13.05
C VAL A 283 -10.50 5.40 14.57
N ILE A 284 -9.45 5.88 15.25
CA ILE A 284 -9.33 5.77 16.71
C ILE A 284 -10.41 6.60 17.41
N ASP A 285 -10.64 7.85 16.96
CA ASP A 285 -11.63 8.74 17.54
C ASP A 285 -13.08 8.22 17.32
N ALA A 286 -13.34 7.62 16.17
CA ALA A 286 -14.66 7.05 15.86
C ALA A 286 -14.92 5.74 16.59
N ASP A 287 -13.88 5.03 17.00
CA ASP A 287 -13.90 3.73 17.68
C ASP A 287 -15.03 2.79 17.19
N PRO A 288 -15.04 2.43 15.87
CA PRO A 288 -16.13 1.68 15.30
C PRO A 288 -16.25 0.27 15.92
N PRO A 289 -17.40 -0.40 15.78
CA PRO A 289 -17.57 -1.77 16.25
C PRO A 289 -16.49 -2.71 15.68
N ARG A 290 -15.98 -3.62 16.50
CA ARG A 290 -14.94 -4.59 16.14
C ARG A 290 -15.55 -5.79 15.42
N VAL A 291 -15.97 -5.54 14.16
CA VAL A 291 -16.64 -6.51 13.29
C VAL A 291 -15.88 -6.63 11.98
N CYS A 292 -15.78 -7.85 11.48
CA CYS A 292 -15.22 -8.13 10.15
C CYS A 292 -16.32 -8.02 9.10
N HIS A 293 -16.11 -7.15 8.10
CA HIS A 293 -17.08 -6.85 7.03
C HIS A 293 -16.61 -7.26 5.64
N ILE A 294 -15.48 -7.98 5.53
CA ILE A 294 -14.93 -8.32 4.21
C ILE A 294 -15.87 -9.21 3.39
N ASP A 295 -16.59 -10.10 4.04
CA ASP A 295 -17.51 -11.03 3.37
C ASP A 295 -18.86 -10.39 3.03
N GLU A 296 -19.14 -9.18 3.50
CA GLU A 296 -20.32 -8.42 3.12
C GLU A 296 -20.12 -7.85 1.70
N GLU A 297 -21.07 -8.19 0.82
CA GLU A 297 -21.04 -7.70 -0.56
C GLU A 297 -21.50 -6.23 -0.64
N ILE A 298 -20.93 -5.48 -1.57
CA ILE A 298 -21.53 -4.20 -1.96
C ILE A 298 -22.90 -4.51 -2.61
N PRO A 299 -24.00 -3.90 -2.13
CA PRO A 299 -25.32 -4.23 -2.64
C PRO A 299 -25.39 -4.10 -4.17
N GLU A 300 -26.01 -5.08 -4.82
CA GLU A 300 -26.11 -5.13 -6.29
C GLU A 300 -26.75 -3.87 -6.87
N GLY A 301 -27.72 -3.29 -6.15
CA GLY A 301 -28.35 -2.02 -6.53
C GLY A 301 -27.35 -0.86 -6.59
N VAL A 302 -26.35 -0.82 -5.68
CA VAL A 302 -25.27 0.18 -5.67
C VAL A 302 -24.38 -0.04 -6.89
N ILE A 303 -23.95 -1.28 -7.13
CA ILE A 303 -23.11 -1.62 -8.29
C ILE A 303 -23.80 -1.22 -9.59
N ARG A 304 -25.10 -1.52 -9.76
CA ARG A 304 -25.89 -1.11 -10.95
C ARG A 304 -25.91 0.41 -11.14
N GLN A 305 -25.99 1.19 -10.07
CA GLN A 305 -25.92 2.65 -10.18
C GLN A 305 -24.52 3.12 -10.59
N LEU A 306 -23.46 2.54 -10.01
CA LEU A 306 -22.07 2.85 -10.35
C LEU A 306 -21.75 2.55 -11.83
N TYR A 307 -22.42 1.57 -12.45
CA TYR A 307 -22.25 1.28 -13.88
C TYR A 307 -22.73 2.40 -14.82
N LYS A 308 -23.46 3.41 -14.31
CA LYS A 308 -23.75 4.63 -15.07
C LYS A 308 -22.49 5.48 -15.32
N ILE A 309 -21.40 5.24 -14.59
CA ILE A 309 -20.15 5.98 -14.68
C ILE A 309 -19.17 5.16 -15.52
N PRO A 310 -18.85 5.56 -16.77
CA PRO A 310 -17.94 4.80 -17.64
C PRO A 310 -16.57 4.53 -17.03
N GLU A 311 -16.05 5.47 -16.24
CA GLU A 311 -14.77 5.36 -15.55
C GLU A 311 -14.81 4.30 -14.45
N PHE A 312 -15.94 4.13 -13.76
CA PHE A 312 -16.13 3.03 -12.83
C PHE A 312 -16.11 1.68 -13.56
N VAL A 313 -16.79 1.56 -14.68
CA VAL A 313 -16.77 0.33 -15.49
C VAL A 313 -15.35 -0.03 -15.90
N ARG A 314 -14.54 0.95 -16.34
CA ARG A 314 -13.12 0.73 -16.66
C ARG A 314 -12.30 0.29 -15.46
N ALA A 315 -12.61 0.81 -14.28
CA ALA A 315 -11.91 0.44 -13.05
C ALA A 315 -12.32 -0.94 -12.53
N TYR A 316 -13.60 -1.25 -12.63
CA TYR A 316 -14.21 -2.42 -12.00
C TYR A 316 -14.17 -3.67 -12.85
N GLU A 317 -14.37 -3.55 -14.19
CA GLU A 317 -14.42 -4.71 -15.07
C GLU A 317 -13.02 -5.17 -15.46
N GLU A 318 -12.81 -6.48 -15.31
CA GLU A 318 -11.58 -7.12 -15.75
C GLU A 318 -11.47 -7.07 -17.28
N GLY A 319 -10.33 -6.62 -17.81
CA GLY A 319 -10.10 -6.46 -19.24
C GLY A 319 -10.74 -5.22 -19.87
N ALA A 320 -11.43 -4.38 -19.10
CA ALA A 320 -11.96 -3.11 -19.60
C ALA A 320 -10.86 -2.05 -19.85
N LEU A 321 -9.74 -2.14 -19.13
CA LEU A 321 -8.54 -1.35 -19.41
C LEU A 321 -7.62 -2.22 -20.29
N LYS A 322 -7.54 -1.86 -21.57
CA LYS A 322 -6.62 -2.53 -22.53
C LYS A 322 -5.27 -1.79 -22.57
N PRO A 323 -4.18 -2.50 -22.90
CA PRO A 323 -2.88 -1.89 -23.13
C PRO A 323 -2.91 -0.81 -24.19
#